data_71bdf32f3da08dd0b1c366f3483cc6a2
#
_entry.id   71bdf32f3da08dd0b1c366f3483cc6a2
#
_cell.length_a   1.000
_cell.length_b   1.000
_cell.length_c   1.000
_cell.angle_alpha   90.00
_cell.angle_beta   90.00
_cell.angle_gamma   90.00
#
_symmetry.space_group_name_H-M   'P 1'
#
loop_
_entity.id
_entity.type
_entity.pdbx_description
1 polymer ?
#
loop_
_entity_poly.entity_id
_entity_poly.type
_entity_poly.pdbx_seq_one_letter_code
_entity_poly.pdbx_strand_id
1 'polypeptide(L)'
;DVTVFLLALGMDESEIRKEFADFPALTSALDEDRKITTQDEALLDIYKKIRPGEPPSVEAGRTLLENFYFNPKRYDLAKVGRYKINKKLGLASDLTESTLRIEDIVAALRYLLALHSGAETVEGVRDGEITEIAVEYDDIDHLGNRRIRAVGELIQAQVRTGMSRMERQVRERMTTQDVEAITPNTLINIRPVTAAIKEFFGTSQ
;
A
#
# COMPACT_ATOMS: atom_id res chain seq x y z
N ASP A 1 14.92 -7.71 2.07
CA ASP A 1 15.78 -6.93 2.94
C ASP A 1 15.15 -5.54 3.14
N VAL A 2 15.06 -5.08 4.38
CA VAL A 2 14.43 -3.80 4.73
C VAL A 2 15.25 -2.62 4.20
N THR A 3 16.56 -2.72 4.23
CA THR A 3 17.45 -1.66 3.72
C THR A 3 17.27 -1.44 2.22
N VAL A 4 17.11 -2.51 1.45
CA VAL A 4 16.81 -2.44 0.01
C VAL A 4 15.44 -1.79 -0.23
N PHE A 5 14.47 -2.06 0.61
CA PHE A 5 13.14 -1.43 0.51
C PHE A 5 13.19 0.07 0.80
N LEU A 6 13.93 0.51 1.82
CA LEU A 6 14.12 1.93 2.13
C LEU A 6 14.86 2.67 1.01
N LEU A 7 15.91 2.07 0.44
CA LEU A 7 16.60 2.60 -0.74
C LEU A 7 15.63 2.76 -1.93
N ALA A 8 14.80 1.76 -2.19
CA ALA A 8 13.81 1.82 -3.28
C ALA A 8 12.76 2.92 -3.09
N LEU A 9 12.41 3.25 -1.83
CA LEU A 9 11.54 4.38 -1.49
C LEU A 9 12.22 5.75 -1.67
N GLY A 10 13.53 5.78 -1.93
CA GLY A 10 14.29 7.00 -2.21
C GLY A 10 15.08 7.54 -1.02
N MET A 11 15.14 6.83 0.10
CA MET A 11 16.04 7.19 1.20
C MET A 11 17.47 6.80 0.85
N ASP A 12 18.42 7.69 1.09
CA ASP A 12 19.82 7.35 0.96
C ASP A 12 20.38 6.67 2.23
N GLU A 13 21.58 6.10 2.13
CA GLU A 13 22.20 5.40 3.27
C GLU A 13 22.40 6.30 4.49
N SER A 14 22.74 7.58 4.28
CA SER A 14 22.97 8.54 5.36
C SER A 14 21.67 8.88 6.08
N GLU A 15 20.59 9.00 5.33
CA GLU A 15 19.24 9.21 5.87
C GLU A 15 18.78 8.00 6.67
N ILE A 16 18.97 6.78 6.13
CA ILE A 16 18.62 5.54 6.84
C ILE A 16 19.42 5.42 8.15
N ARG A 17 20.75 5.69 8.14
CA ARG A 17 21.58 5.65 9.35
C ARG A 17 21.15 6.66 10.38
N LYS A 18 20.77 7.85 9.96
CA LYS A 18 20.29 8.91 10.86
C LYS A 18 18.93 8.54 11.46
N GLU A 19 18.00 8.10 10.64
CA GLU A 19 16.62 7.79 11.05
C GLU A 19 16.54 6.58 11.98
N PHE A 20 17.41 5.60 11.79
CA PHE A 20 17.44 4.36 12.57
C PHE A 20 18.69 4.21 13.44
N ALA A 21 19.29 5.33 13.87
CA ALA A 21 20.49 5.32 14.70
C ALA A 21 20.35 4.51 16.00
N ASP A 22 19.14 4.52 16.59
CA ASP A 22 18.82 3.81 17.83
C ASP A 22 18.63 2.28 17.63
N PHE A 23 18.67 1.79 16.40
CA PHE A 23 18.42 0.39 16.06
C PHE A 23 19.65 -0.27 15.41
N PRO A 24 20.61 -0.77 16.23
CA PRO A 24 21.85 -1.38 15.72
C PRO A 24 21.62 -2.55 14.76
N ALA A 25 20.53 -3.30 14.94
CA ALA A 25 20.19 -4.42 14.07
C ALA A 25 19.94 -3.99 12.60
N LEU A 26 19.41 -2.79 12.38
CA LEU A 26 19.20 -2.27 11.03
C LEU A 26 20.46 -1.56 10.51
N THR A 27 21.14 -0.78 11.35
CA THR A 27 22.35 -0.05 10.95
C THR A 27 23.51 -1.00 10.64
N SER A 28 23.68 -2.12 11.39
CA SER A 28 24.67 -3.14 11.07
C SER A 28 24.41 -3.85 9.74
N ALA A 29 23.13 -4.03 9.36
CA ALA A 29 22.78 -4.54 8.03
C ALA A 29 23.20 -3.60 6.88
N LEU A 30 23.46 -2.34 7.17
CA LEU A 30 24.05 -1.40 6.23
C LEU A 30 25.58 -1.56 6.08
N ASP A 31 26.26 -2.12 7.09
CA ASP A 31 27.71 -2.34 7.08
C ASP A 31 28.11 -3.67 6.41
N GLU A 32 27.16 -4.57 6.19
CA GLU A 32 27.42 -5.80 5.45
C GLU A 32 27.73 -5.50 3.97
N ASP A 33 28.56 -6.36 3.36
CA ASP A 33 28.95 -6.22 1.94
C ASP A 33 27.71 -6.44 1.04
N ARG A 34 27.04 -5.33 0.71
CA ARG A 34 25.79 -5.35 -0.03
C ARG A 34 26.04 -5.15 -1.53
N LYS A 35 25.32 -5.92 -2.33
CA LYS A 35 25.32 -5.81 -3.80
C LYS A 35 24.45 -4.65 -4.31
N ILE A 36 23.57 -4.10 -3.46
CA ILE A 36 22.56 -3.09 -3.80
C ILE A 36 22.81 -1.85 -2.94
N THR A 37 23.20 -0.77 -3.58
CA THR A 37 23.58 0.48 -2.92
C THR A 37 22.83 1.70 -3.48
N THR A 38 22.20 1.56 -4.64
CA THR A 38 21.46 2.64 -5.30
C THR A 38 19.96 2.37 -5.34
N GLN A 39 19.18 3.44 -5.47
CA GLN A 39 17.72 3.35 -5.64
C GLN A 39 17.33 2.50 -6.85
N ASP A 40 18.00 2.70 -7.97
CA ASP A 40 17.68 2.01 -9.22
C ASP A 40 17.93 0.49 -9.12
N GLU A 41 19.04 0.09 -8.49
CA GLU A 41 19.33 -1.32 -8.21
C GLU A 41 18.29 -1.93 -7.26
N ALA A 42 17.86 -1.18 -6.23
CA ALA A 42 16.86 -1.61 -5.28
C ALA A 42 15.49 -1.81 -5.95
N LEU A 43 15.07 -0.89 -6.83
CA LEU A 43 13.84 -1.01 -7.61
C LEU A 43 13.86 -2.23 -8.53
N LEU A 44 14.99 -2.50 -9.19
CA LEU A 44 15.17 -3.67 -10.04
C LEU A 44 15.10 -4.98 -9.25
N ASP A 45 15.73 -5.04 -8.07
CA ASP A 45 15.73 -6.22 -7.21
C ASP A 45 14.32 -6.53 -6.68
N ILE A 46 13.60 -5.50 -6.21
CA ILE A 46 12.22 -5.64 -5.75
C ILE A 46 11.32 -6.11 -6.90
N TYR A 47 11.45 -5.50 -8.08
CA TYR A 47 10.64 -5.88 -9.24
C TYR A 47 10.85 -7.35 -9.62
N LYS A 48 12.11 -7.82 -9.69
CA LYS A 48 12.45 -9.23 -9.97
C LYS A 48 11.83 -10.20 -8.98
N LYS A 49 11.78 -9.83 -7.69
CA LYS A 49 11.21 -10.68 -6.62
C LYS A 49 9.69 -10.74 -6.68
N ILE A 50 9.03 -9.63 -7.01
CA ILE A 50 7.56 -9.56 -7.05
C ILE A 50 7.01 -10.10 -8.36
N ARG A 51 7.72 -9.89 -9.47
CA ARG A 51 7.32 -10.33 -10.81
C ARG A 51 8.40 -11.17 -11.49
N PRO A 52 8.62 -12.40 -11.01
CA PRO A 52 9.58 -13.30 -11.62
C PRO A 52 9.14 -13.65 -13.05
N GLY A 53 10.08 -13.54 -14.01
CA GLY A 53 9.82 -13.86 -15.41
C GLY A 53 9.49 -12.67 -16.32
N GLU A 54 9.21 -11.49 -15.76
CA GLU A 54 9.09 -10.26 -16.55
C GLU A 54 10.45 -9.54 -16.65
N PRO A 55 10.80 -8.90 -17.78
CA PRO A 55 12.04 -8.13 -17.89
C PRO A 55 11.99 -6.94 -16.93
N PRO A 56 12.94 -6.81 -15.99
CA PRO A 56 12.94 -5.75 -15.01
C PRO A 56 13.37 -4.43 -15.64
N SER A 57 12.67 -3.34 -15.28
CA SER A 57 13.10 -1.97 -15.57
C SER A 57 12.88 -1.09 -14.34
N VAL A 58 13.67 -0.04 -14.21
CA VAL A 58 13.57 0.93 -13.09
C VAL A 58 12.19 1.57 -13.06
N GLU A 59 11.67 1.98 -14.22
CA GLU A 59 10.35 2.57 -14.37
C GLU A 59 9.22 1.61 -13.94
N ALA A 60 9.32 0.33 -14.33
CA ALA A 60 8.35 -0.67 -13.92
C ALA A 60 8.41 -0.93 -12.40
N GLY A 61 9.60 -0.94 -11.81
CA GLY A 61 9.80 -1.05 -10.36
C GLY A 61 9.22 0.15 -9.61
N ARG A 62 9.47 1.36 -10.07
CA ARG A 62 8.91 2.60 -9.52
C ARG A 62 7.38 2.62 -9.58
N THR A 63 6.83 2.35 -10.75
CA THR A 63 5.36 2.26 -10.95
C THR A 63 4.73 1.17 -10.09
N LEU A 64 5.42 0.06 -9.86
CA LEU A 64 4.95 -1.02 -9.01
C LEU A 64 4.80 -0.56 -7.55
N LEU A 65 5.83 0.06 -6.96
CA LEU A 65 5.80 0.58 -5.59
C LEU A 65 4.78 1.71 -5.44
N GLU A 66 4.74 2.63 -6.40
CA GLU A 66 3.75 3.71 -6.43
C GLU A 66 2.32 3.16 -6.40
N ASN A 67 2.03 2.16 -7.23
CA ASN A 67 0.72 1.53 -7.27
C ASN A 67 0.37 0.75 -6.00
N PHE A 68 1.35 0.23 -5.26
CA PHE A 68 1.10 -0.51 -4.04
C PHE A 68 0.77 0.36 -2.85
N TYR A 69 1.38 1.54 -2.74
CA TYR A 69 1.33 2.33 -1.50
C TYR A 69 0.83 3.75 -1.68
N PHE A 70 1.10 4.39 -2.84
CA PHE A 70 0.97 5.83 -3.01
C PHE A 70 -0.10 6.25 -4.03
N ASN A 71 -0.62 5.33 -4.81
CA ASN A 71 -1.61 5.65 -5.84
C ASN A 71 -3.04 5.59 -5.29
N PRO A 72 -3.76 6.74 -5.20
CA PRO A 72 -5.11 6.80 -4.62
C PRO A 72 -6.17 6.04 -5.41
N LYS A 73 -5.87 5.64 -6.66
CA LYS A 73 -6.77 4.79 -7.45
C LYS A 73 -6.67 3.32 -7.08
N ARG A 74 -5.61 2.90 -6.39
CA ARG A 74 -5.32 1.50 -6.07
C ARG A 74 -5.24 1.22 -4.58
N TYR A 75 -4.90 2.23 -3.79
CA TYR A 75 -4.73 2.13 -2.35
C TYR A 75 -5.59 3.17 -1.64
N ASP A 76 -6.36 2.76 -0.66
CA ASP A 76 -7.24 3.65 0.11
C ASP A 76 -7.31 3.16 1.57
N LEU A 77 -6.74 3.94 2.47
CA LEU A 77 -6.81 3.72 3.92
C LEU A 77 -8.18 4.04 4.51
N ALA A 78 -8.96 4.85 3.81
CA ALA A 78 -10.10 5.58 4.34
C ALA A 78 -9.73 6.41 5.60
N LYS A 79 -10.65 7.24 6.08
CA LYS A 79 -10.41 8.10 7.27
C LYS A 79 -10.12 7.30 8.53
N VAL A 80 -10.77 6.14 8.69
CA VAL A 80 -10.59 5.27 9.87
C VAL A 80 -9.20 4.64 9.88
N GLY A 81 -8.70 4.18 8.73
CA GLY A 81 -7.35 3.64 8.60
C GLY A 81 -6.29 4.70 8.89
N ARG A 82 -6.44 5.91 8.31
CA ARG A 82 -5.53 7.03 8.58
C ARG A 82 -5.53 7.41 10.07
N TYR A 83 -6.70 7.51 10.69
CA TYR A 83 -6.80 7.77 12.13
C TYR A 83 -6.08 6.72 12.97
N LYS A 84 -6.25 5.42 12.65
CA LYS A 84 -5.59 4.34 13.41
C LYS A 84 -4.07 4.36 13.25
N ILE A 85 -3.56 4.60 12.04
CA ILE A 85 -2.12 4.73 11.78
C ILE A 85 -1.55 5.92 12.57
N ASN A 86 -2.17 7.09 12.45
CA ASN A 86 -1.73 8.28 13.17
C ASN A 86 -1.69 8.02 14.69
N LYS A 87 -2.75 7.42 15.24
CA LYS A 87 -2.83 7.12 16.67
C LYS A 87 -1.77 6.10 17.12
N LYS A 88 -1.55 5.04 16.33
CA LYS A 88 -0.63 3.94 16.70
C LYS A 88 0.83 4.36 16.57
N LEU A 89 1.16 5.08 15.50
CA LEU A 89 2.54 5.44 15.18
C LEU A 89 2.92 6.87 15.62
N GLY A 90 1.99 7.60 16.26
CA GLY A 90 2.24 8.97 16.69
C GLY A 90 2.49 9.92 15.53
N LEU A 91 1.62 9.87 14.52
CA LEU A 91 1.72 10.74 13.33
C LEU A 91 0.60 11.78 13.33
N ALA A 92 0.87 12.94 12.74
CA ALA A 92 -0.05 14.06 12.61
C ALA A 92 -0.54 14.30 11.18
N SER A 93 -0.62 13.25 10.36
CA SER A 93 -1.09 13.35 8.98
C SER A 93 -2.58 13.70 8.91
N ASP A 94 -2.99 14.45 7.88
CA ASP A 94 -4.40 14.81 7.68
C ASP A 94 -5.26 13.56 7.45
N LEU A 95 -6.45 13.52 8.06
CA LEU A 95 -7.39 12.39 7.92
C LEU A 95 -7.96 12.25 6.50
N THR A 96 -7.78 13.23 5.64
CA THR A 96 -8.18 13.17 4.23
C THR A 96 -7.14 12.46 3.35
N GLU A 97 -5.91 12.26 3.85
CA GLU A 97 -4.88 11.51 3.14
C GLU A 97 -5.22 10.02 3.11
N SER A 98 -5.62 9.54 1.95
CA SER A 98 -6.09 8.16 1.75
C SER A 98 -4.98 7.17 1.38
N THR A 99 -3.81 7.64 1.01
CA THR A 99 -2.64 6.80 0.66
C THR A 99 -1.60 6.81 1.77
N LEU A 100 -0.69 5.85 1.75
CA LEU A 100 0.48 5.90 2.62
C LEU A 100 1.44 7.01 2.17
N ARG A 101 2.27 7.44 3.11
CA ARG A 101 3.43 8.31 2.92
C ARG A 101 4.70 7.55 3.30
N ILE A 102 5.85 8.04 2.88
CA ILE A 102 7.14 7.44 3.27
C ILE A 102 7.31 7.50 4.78
N GLU A 103 6.91 8.59 5.42
CA GLU A 103 6.95 8.79 6.86
C GLU A 103 6.10 7.74 7.61
N ASP A 104 4.96 7.33 7.08
CA ASP A 104 4.13 6.27 7.66
C ASP A 104 4.89 4.92 7.68
N ILE A 105 5.60 4.62 6.59
CA ILE A 105 6.38 3.38 6.46
C ILE A 105 7.59 3.41 7.40
N VAL A 106 8.29 4.53 7.46
CA VAL A 106 9.43 4.72 8.37
C VAL A 106 9.00 4.59 9.83
N ALA A 107 7.91 5.27 10.22
CA ALA A 107 7.36 5.18 11.58
C ALA A 107 6.92 3.75 11.92
N ALA A 108 6.29 3.04 10.98
CA ALA A 108 5.91 1.64 11.17
C ALA A 108 7.13 0.73 11.38
N LEU A 109 8.21 0.95 10.63
CA LEU A 109 9.48 0.22 10.81
C LEU A 109 10.13 0.54 12.14
N ARG A 110 10.18 1.81 12.55
CA ARG A 110 10.69 2.19 13.89
C ARG A 110 9.89 1.52 15.00
N TYR A 111 8.57 1.56 14.90
CA TYR A 111 7.69 0.90 15.87
C TYR A 111 7.93 -0.61 15.93
N LEU A 112 8.08 -1.26 14.77
CA LEU A 112 8.37 -2.70 14.68
C LEU A 112 9.73 -3.06 15.29
N LEU A 113 10.77 -2.25 15.02
CA LEU A 113 12.11 -2.45 15.57
C LEU A 113 12.12 -2.22 17.09
N ALA A 114 11.41 -1.21 17.57
CA ALA A 114 11.23 -0.96 19.01
C ALA A 114 10.53 -2.13 19.70
N LEU A 115 9.47 -2.65 19.09
CA LEU A 115 8.77 -3.84 19.58
C LEU A 115 9.71 -5.06 19.65
N HIS A 116 10.55 -5.25 18.63
CA HIS A 116 11.52 -6.36 18.57
C HIS A 116 12.64 -6.20 19.59
N SER A 117 13.10 -4.99 19.86
CA SER A 117 14.12 -4.70 20.87
C SER A 117 13.59 -4.73 22.31
N GLY A 118 12.27 -4.79 22.49
CA GLY A 118 11.62 -4.74 23.81
C GLY A 118 11.57 -3.32 24.40
N ALA A 119 11.65 -2.28 23.58
CA ALA A 119 11.48 -0.91 24.03
C ALA A 119 10.03 -0.67 24.49
N GLU A 120 9.87 0.09 25.57
CA GLU A 120 8.55 0.41 26.13
C GLU A 120 7.87 1.58 25.39
N THR A 121 8.66 2.49 24.83
CA THR A 121 8.18 3.70 24.16
C THR A 121 8.97 3.99 22.87
N VAL A 122 8.35 4.73 21.95
CA VAL A 122 8.98 5.37 20.78
C VAL A 122 8.54 6.82 20.69
N GLU A 123 9.39 7.68 20.12
CA GLU A 123 9.01 9.05 19.81
C GLU A 123 7.95 9.12 18.73
N GLY A 124 6.96 9.97 18.93
CA GLY A 124 5.91 10.28 17.96
C GLY A 124 5.40 11.71 18.14
N VAL A 125 4.46 12.13 17.33
CA VAL A 125 3.84 13.45 17.40
C VAL A 125 2.36 13.30 17.79
N ARG A 126 1.94 13.97 18.87
CA ARG A 126 0.53 14.03 19.26
C ARG A 126 0.16 15.48 19.51
N ASP A 127 -0.92 15.93 18.91
CA ASP A 127 -1.42 17.30 19.00
C ASP A 127 -0.35 18.39 18.65
N GLY A 128 0.60 18.05 17.76
CA GLY A 128 1.68 18.93 17.32
C GLY A 128 2.91 18.97 18.24
N GLU A 129 2.91 18.20 19.32
CA GLU A 129 4.04 18.08 20.25
C GLU A 129 4.69 16.70 20.15
N ILE A 130 6.02 16.66 20.30
CA ILE A 130 6.77 15.40 20.39
C ILE A 130 6.41 14.75 21.72
N THR A 131 5.98 13.50 21.66
CA THR A 131 5.56 12.72 22.83
C THR A 131 6.04 11.28 22.71
N GLU A 132 6.12 10.60 23.84
CA GLU A 132 6.39 9.16 23.86
C GLU A 132 5.11 8.37 23.59
N ILE A 133 5.20 7.43 22.66
CA ILE A 133 4.14 6.51 22.28
C ILE A 133 4.48 5.13 22.86
N ALA A 134 3.57 4.56 23.62
CA ALA A 134 3.74 3.22 24.18
C ALA A 134 3.81 2.17 23.06
N VAL A 135 4.78 1.27 23.16
CA VAL A 135 4.98 0.15 22.23
C VAL A 135 4.29 -1.07 22.80
N GLU A 136 3.22 -1.50 22.15
CA GLU A 136 2.38 -2.60 22.60
C GLU A 136 2.06 -3.55 21.45
N TYR A 137 1.96 -4.85 21.77
CA TYR A 137 1.43 -5.85 20.82
C TYR A 137 -0.05 -5.61 20.58
N ASP A 138 -0.47 -5.70 19.33
CA ASP A 138 -1.89 -5.63 18.98
C ASP A 138 -2.57 -7.00 19.18
N ASP A 139 -3.71 -7.00 19.85
CA ASP A 139 -4.64 -8.12 19.79
C ASP A 139 -5.42 -8.05 18.47
N ILE A 140 -4.99 -8.88 17.50
CA ILE A 140 -5.57 -8.92 16.14
C ILE A 140 -7.01 -9.47 16.12
N ASP A 141 -7.39 -10.24 17.12
CA ASP A 141 -8.72 -10.83 17.22
C ASP A 141 -9.72 -9.93 17.97
N HIS A 142 -9.24 -8.91 18.65
CA HIS A 142 -10.10 -7.94 19.32
C HIS A 142 -10.95 -7.17 18.31
N LEU A 143 -12.28 -7.08 18.54
CA LEU A 143 -13.20 -6.41 17.61
C LEU A 143 -12.94 -4.90 17.43
N GLY A 144 -12.14 -4.28 18.31
CA GLY A 144 -11.62 -2.93 18.11
C GLY A 144 -10.61 -2.84 16.95
N ASN A 145 -9.91 -3.95 16.64
CA ASN A 145 -8.92 -4.04 15.57
C ASN A 145 -9.44 -4.76 14.33
N ARG A 146 -10.52 -5.51 14.46
CA ARG A 146 -11.13 -6.31 13.40
C ARG A 146 -12.49 -5.73 13.03
N ARG A 147 -12.61 -5.27 11.77
CA ARG A 147 -13.84 -4.66 11.26
C ARG A 147 -14.73 -5.71 10.61
N ILE A 148 -16.02 -5.69 10.97
CA ILE A 148 -17.04 -6.49 10.30
C ILE A 148 -17.55 -5.71 9.10
N ARG A 149 -17.56 -6.34 7.94
CA ARG A 149 -18.10 -5.76 6.69
C ARG A 149 -19.57 -6.16 6.55
N ALA A 150 -20.43 -5.14 6.41
CA ALA A 150 -21.84 -5.37 6.12
C ALA A 150 -22.06 -5.81 4.66
N VAL A 151 -23.23 -6.40 4.38
CA VAL A 151 -23.59 -6.90 3.04
C VAL A 151 -23.53 -5.82 1.97
N GLY A 152 -23.91 -4.59 2.30
CA GLY A 152 -23.85 -3.46 1.35
C GLY A 152 -22.45 -3.19 0.85
N GLU A 153 -21.45 -3.23 1.72
CA GLU A 153 -20.04 -3.05 1.36
C GLU A 153 -19.52 -4.22 0.49
N LEU A 154 -19.93 -5.43 0.80
CA LEU A 154 -19.57 -6.62 0.02
C LEU A 154 -20.15 -6.53 -1.42
N ILE A 155 -21.42 -6.14 -1.55
CA ILE A 155 -22.06 -5.92 -2.86
C ILE A 155 -21.39 -4.78 -3.61
N GLN A 156 -21.08 -3.66 -2.93
CA GLN A 156 -20.36 -2.53 -3.54
C GLN A 156 -19.04 -2.97 -4.17
N ALA A 157 -18.28 -3.82 -3.48
CA ALA A 157 -17.02 -4.35 -4.00
C ALA A 157 -17.24 -5.15 -5.30
N GLN A 158 -18.30 -5.97 -5.36
CA GLN A 158 -18.64 -6.74 -6.56
C GLN A 158 -19.11 -5.85 -7.71
N VAL A 159 -19.93 -4.84 -7.43
CA VAL A 159 -20.35 -3.86 -8.44
C VAL A 159 -19.13 -3.13 -9.00
N ARG A 160 -18.20 -2.68 -8.15
CA ARG A 160 -16.94 -2.03 -8.57
C ARG A 160 -16.11 -2.94 -9.49
N THR A 161 -15.98 -4.22 -9.16
CA THR A 161 -15.30 -5.21 -10.00
C THR A 161 -15.99 -5.37 -11.36
N GLY A 162 -17.32 -5.48 -11.36
CA GLY A 162 -18.11 -5.58 -12.59
C GLY A 162 -17.98 -4.33 -13.47
N MET A 163 -18.00 -3.14 -12.85
CA MET A 163 -17.83 -1.86 -13.55
C MET A 163 -16.43 -1.74 -14.18
N SER A 164 -15.38 -2.14 -13.50
CA SER A 164 -14.01 -2.13 -14.04
C SER A 164 -13.85 -3.08 -15.23
N ARG A 165 -14.49 -4.27 -15.17
CA ARG A 165 -14.54 -5.20 -16.31
C ARG A 165 -15.31 -4.60 -17.50
N MET A 166 -16.42 -3.92 -17.25
CA MET A 166 -17.20 -3.21 -18.26
C MET A 166 -16.43 -2.06 -18.89
N GLU A 167 -15.75 -1.23 -18.07
CA GLU A 167 -14.91 -0.13 -18.55
C GLU A 167 -13.83 -0.63 -19.52
N ARG A 168 -13.15 -1.74 -19.19
CA ARG A 168 -12.15 -2.33 -20.08
C ARG A 168 -12.77 -2.76 -21.42
N GLN A 169 -13.94 -3.39 -21.41
CA GLN A 169 -14.65 -3.77 -22.65
C GLN A 169 -15.05 -2.56 -23.47
N VAL A 170 -15.50 -1.47 -22.84
CA VAL A 170 -15.81 -0.22 -23.52
C VAL A 170 -14.57 0.34 -24.21
N ARG A 171 -13.44 0.40 -23.51
CA ARG A 171 -12.17 0.86 -24.10
C ARG A 171 -11.75 0.01 -25.31
N GLU A 172 -11.82 -1.30 -25.20
CA GLU A 172 -11.51 -2.22 -26.31
C GLU A 172 -12.42 -1.96 -27.50
N ARG A 173 -13.72 -1.78 -27.29
CA ARG A 173 -14.68 -1.50 -28.38
C ARG A 173 -14.44 -0.14 -29.03
N MET A 174 -14.11 0.89 -28.23
CA MET A 174 -13.79 2.22 -28.76
C MET A 174 -12.56 2.22 -29.69
N THR A 175 -11.64 1.29 -29.51
CA THR A 175 -10.45 1.18 -30.36
C THR A 175 -10.68 0.31 -31.61
N THR A 176 -11.69 -0.57 -31.59
CA THR A 176 -11.90 -1.57 -32.65
C THR A 176 -13.12 -1.29 -33.54
N GLN A 177 -14.07 -0.48 -33.08
CA GLN A 177 -15.29 -0.16 -33.83
C GLN A 177 -15.13 1.13 -34.65
N ASP A 178 -15.88 1.18 -35.75
CA ASP A 178 -15.98 2.36 -36.61
C ASP A 178 -16.64 3.52 -35.85
N VAL A 179 -16.01 4.69 -35.89
CA VAL A 179 -16.41 5.90 -35.15
C VAL A 179 -17.86 6.31 -35.46
N GLU A 180 -18.31 6.13 -36.71
CA GLU A 180 -19.66 6.48 -37.13
C GLU A 180 -20.74 5.55 -36.54
N ALA A 181 -20.39 4.33 -36.16
CA ALA A 181 -21.29 3.33 -35.60
C ALA A 181 -21.36 3.34 -34.06
N ILE A 182 -20.53 4.16 -33.39
CA ILE A 182 -20.44 4.21 -31.93
C ILE A 182 -21.64 4.91 -31.33
N THR A 183 -22.38 4.17 -30.50
CA THR A 183 -23.45 4.69 -29.65
C THR A 183 -23.27 4.16 -28.22
N PRO A 184 -23.84 4.78 -27.18
CA PRO A 184 -23.79 4.25 -25.82
C PRO A 184 -24.30 2.80 -25.74
N ASN A 185 -25.33 2.45 -26.48
CA ASN A 185 -25.90 1.09 -26.50
C ASN A 185 -24.99 0.04 -27.15
N THR A 186 -24.16 0.42 -28.12
CA THR A 186 -23.20 -0.50 -28.75
C THR A 186 -21.94 -0.69 -27.90
N LEU A 187 -21.57 0.32 -27.11
CA LEU A 187 -20.40 0.29 -26.25
C LEU A 187 -20.66 -0.40 -24.91
N ILE A 188 -21.77 -0.07 -24.25
CA ILE A 188 -22.05 -0.50 -22.87
C ILE A 188 -22.64 -1.91 -22.88
N ASN A 189 -21.98 -2.81 -22.12
CA ASN A 189 -22.45 -4.17 -21.88
C ASN A 189 -22.60 -4.38 -20.37
N ILE A 190 -23.83 -4.56 -19.90
CA ILE A 190 -24.14 -4.74 -18.47
C ILE A 190 -23.77 -6.15 -17.94
N ARG A 191 -23.52 -7.12 -18.83
CA ARG A 191 -23.26 -8.51 -18.44
C ARG A 191 -22.13 -8.69 -17.40
N PRO A 192 -20.98 -7.98 -17.47
CA PRO A 192 -19.92 -8.10 -16.48
C PRO A 192 -20.38 -7.72 -15.05
N VAL A 193 -21.22 -6.70 -14.92
CA VAL A 193 -21.78 -6.28 -13.63
C VAL A 193 -22.76 -7.31 -13.10
N THR A 194 -23.68 -7.76 -13.95
CA THR A 194 -24.66 -8.78 -13.57
C THR A 194 -24.00 -10.11 -13.22
N ALA A 195 -22.94 -10.49 -13.94
CA ALA A 195 -22.17 -11.70 -13.66
C ALA A 195 -21.45 -11.62 -12.31
N ALA A 196 -20.81 -10.48 -12.00
CA ALA A 196 -20.12 -10.29 -10.72
C ALA A 196 -21.09 -10.37 -9.53
N ILE A 197 -22.29 -9.80 -9.64
CA ILE A 197 -23.32 -9.88 -8.60
C ILE A 197 -23.84 -11.32 -8.46
N LYS A 198 -24.13 -12.00 -9.58
CA LYS A 198 -24.57 -13.40 -9.56
C LYS A 198 -23.51 -14.33 -8.97
N GLU A 199 -22.25 -14.11 -9.31
CA GLU A 199 -21.11 -14.85 -8.75
C GLU A 199 -21.08 -14.72 -7.22
N PHE A 200 -21.24 -13.51 -6.69
CA PHE A 200 -21.27 -13.26 -5.26
C PHE A 200 -22.36 -14.05 -4.50
N PHE A 201 -23.57 -14.17 -5.08
CA PHE A 201 -24.66 -14.90 -4.44
C PHE A 201 -24.69 -16.39 -4.79
N GLY A 202 -24.06 -16.81 -5.86
CA GLY A 202 -24.15 -18.16 -6.39
C GLY A 202 -22.95 -19.05 -6.07
N THR A 203 -21.79 -18.47 -5.73
CA THR A 203 -20.59 -19.23 -5.33
C THR A 203 -20.43 -19.18 -3.83
N SER A 204 -20.75 -20.29 -3.16
CA SER A 204 -20.32 -20.51 -1.76
C SER A 204 -18.83 -20.81 -1.74
N GLN A 205 -18.07 -20.04 -0.98
CA GLN A 205 -16.70 -20.40 -0.60
C GLN A 205 -16.72 -21.26 0.65
#